data_602adc0ec0c4a0aac364c47691bc15e5
#
_entry.id   602adc0ec0c4a0aac364c47691bc15e5
#
_cell.length_a   1.000
_cell.length_b   1.000
_cell.length_c   1.000
_cell.angle_alpha   90.00
_cell.angle_beta   90.00
_cell.angle_gamma   90.00
#
_symmetry.space_group_name_H-M   'P 1'
#
loop_
_entity.id
_entity.type
_entity.pdbx_description
1 polymer ?
#
loop_
_entity_poly.entity_id
_entity_poly.type
_entity_poly.pdbx_seq_one_letter_code
_entity_poly.pdbx_strand_id
1 'polypeptide(L)'
;MKLAFTASAFALLAMGCTTMSAAPPLAAADYASILAAPDRAVKLEALQGADQADDAARKPAEVLAFMNIRPGDTILELEGGRGWYSRILSEAIGPSGKLYAQYPPEFAYGDGAYKGRQDAGQLKNATIVKSHFDDYSAIPDGSIDKVIWILGPHEIYFTPANAPAGLGEETKTYSEIKRVLKPGGEFIAMDHAAPAGEDKKTSAQTNHRVDPAVVLAAAKAAGFTYVE
;
A
#
# COMPACT_ATOMS: atom_id res chain seq x y z
N MET A 1 -70.75 26.68 -15.31
CA MET A 1 -69.36 26.93 -15.63
C MET A 1 -68.53 25.83 -14.93
N LYS A 2 -68.13 24.80 -15.70
CA LYS A 2 -67.39 23.68 -15.15
C LYS A 2 -65.93 23.90 -15.53
N LEU A 3 -65.03 24.06 -14.54
CA LEU A 3 -63.57 24.07 -14.73
C LEU A 3 -63.05 22.62 -14.67
N ALA A 4 -62.35 22.19 -15.71
CA ALA A 4 -61.59 20.94 -15.75
C ALA A 4 -60.13 21.24 -15.41
N PHE A 5 -59.60 20.59 -14.38
CA PHE A 5 -58.18 20.58 -14.08
C PHE A 5 -57.55 19.39 -14.80
N THR A 6 -56.62 19.66 -15.69
CA THR A 6 -55.77 18.64 -16.27
C THR A 6 -54.56 18.42 -15.35
N ALA A 7 -54.43 17.23 -14.81
CA ALA A 7 -53.28 16.81 -14.04
C ALA A 7 -52.12 16.47 -15.00
N SER A 8 -51.04 17.26 -14.98
CA SER A 8 -49.78 16.91 -15.65
C SER A 8 -49.04 15.88 -14.82
N ALA A 9 -48.92 14.68 -15.38
CA ALA A 9 -48.06 13.64 -14.79
C ALA A 9 -46.60 13.98 -15.02
N PHE A 10 -45.88 14.32 -13.95
CA PHE A 10 -44.44 14.37 -13.95
C PHE A 10 -43.91 12.94 -13.89
N ALA A 11 -43.32 12.46 -14.99
CA ALA A 11 -42.56 11.24 -14.98
C ALA A 11 -41.22 11.49 -14.26
N LEU A 12 -41.06 11.01 -13.02
CA LEU A 12 -39.76 10.90 -12.39
C LEU A 12 -38.97 9.80 -13.12
N LEU A 13 -37.96 10.19 -13.92
CA LEU A 13 -36.93 9.26 -14.32
C LEU A 13 -36.07 8.99 -13.08
N ALA A 14 -36.24 7.83 -12.45
CA ALA A 14 -35.32 7.30 -11.51
C ALA A 14 -34.05 6.89 -12.28
N MET A 15 -33.03 7.75 -12.30
CA MET A 15 -31.70 7.34 -12.67
C MET A 15 -31.20 6.33 -11.59
N GLY A 16 -31.32 5.06 -11.92
CA GLY A 16 -30.69 4.00 -11.12
C GLY A 16 -29.21 4.21 -11.11
N CYS A 17 -28.69 4.68 -9.98
CA CYS A 17 -27.25 4.62 -9.70
C CYS A 17 -26.92 3.13 -9.56
N THR A 18 -26.46 2.50 -10.64
CA THR A 18 -25.83 1.17 -10.56
C THR A 18 -24.55 1.37 -9.78
N THR A 19 -24.58 1.06 -8.50
CA THR A 19 -23.35 0.87 -7.71
C THR A 19 -22.59 -0.26 -8.40
N MET A 20 -21.52 0.08 -9.11
CA MET A 20 -20.61 -0.94 -9.61
C MET A 20 -20.10 -1.69 -8.38
N SER A 21 -20.50 -2.94 -8.25
CA SER A 21 -19.96 -3.82 -7.21
C SER A 21 -18.44 -3.91 -7.41
N ALA A 22 -17.67 -3.63 -6.39
CA ALA A 22 -16.23 -3.82 -6.46
C ALA A 22 -15.93 -5.27 -6.86
N ALA A 23 -14.88 -5.49 -7.66
CA ALA A 23 -14.42 -6.82 -7.98
C ALA A 23 -14.12 -7.62 -6.70
N PRO A 24 -14.33 -8.94 -6.70
CA PRO A 24 -13.95 -9.77 -5.56
C PRO A 24 -12.43 -9.73 -5.35
N PRO A 25 -11.94 -9.98 -4.12
CA PRO A 25 -10.51 -10.15 -3.88
C PRO A 25 -9.94 -11.29 -4.71
N LEU A 26 -8.66 -11.18 -5.09
CA LEU A 26 -7.95 -12.25 -5.77
C LEU A 26 -7.81 -13.47 -4.86
N ALA A 27 -8.04 -14.65 -5.41
CA ALA A 27 -7.79 -15.90 -4.71
C ALA A 27 -6.29 -16.29 -4.77
N ALA A 28 -5.86 -17.17 -3.90
CA ALA A 28 -4.47 -17.64 -3.87
C ALA A 28 -3.99 -18.20 -5.24
N ALA A 29 -4.90 -18.82 -6.01
CA ALA A 29 -4.59 -19.32 -7.36
C ALA A 29 -4.26 -18.19 -8.37
N ASP A 30 -4.87 -17.03 -8.20
CA ASP A 30 -4.62 -15.88 -9.09
C ASP A 30 -3.19 -15.35 -8.85
N TYR A 31 -2.75 -15.32 -7.61
CA TYR A 31 -1.37 -14.95 -7.28
C TYR A 31 -0.34 -15.95 -7.79
N ALA A 32 -0.68 -17.23 -7.92
CA ALA A 32 0.26 -18.24 -8.42
C ALA A 32 0.77 -17.89 -9.82
N SER A 33 -0.08 -17.41 -10.72
CA SER A 33 0.31 -16.99 -12.07
C SER A 33 1.22 -15.75 -12.06
N ILE A 34 0.92 -14.77 -11.19
CA ILE A 34 1.73 -13.56 -11.00
C ILE A 34 3.11 -13.91 -10.45
N LEU A 35 3.16 -14.81 -9.47
CA LEU A 35 4.41 -15.23 -8.84
C LEU A 35 5.28 -16.10 -9.77
N ALA A 36 4.67 -16.88 -10.66
CA ALA A 36 5.35 -17.70 -11.65
C ALA A 36 5.75 -16.92 -12.91
N ALA A 37 5.47 -15.62 -13.00
CA ALA A 37 5.77 -14.81 -14.18
C ALA A 37 7.26 -14.86 -14.53
N PRO A 38 7.62 -15.13 -15.81
CA PRO A 38 9.01 -15.35 -16.23
C PRO A 38 9.94 -14.16 -15.95
N ASP A 39 9.44 -12.94 -15.97
CA ASP A 39 10.21 -11.72 -15.69
C ASP A 39 10.71 -11.66 -14.24
N ARG A 40 10.05 -12.35 -13.30
CA ARG A 40 10.49 -12.45 -11.90
C ARG A 40 11.69 -13.39 -11.70
N ALA A 41 11.93 -14.29 -12.64
CA ALA A 41 13.12 -15.16 -12.65
C ALA A 41 14.36 -14.45 -13.20
N VAL A 42 14.20 -13.29 -13.83
CA VAL A 42 15.28 -12.55 -14.47
C VAL A 42 15.83 -11.50 -13.52
N LYS A 43 17.14 -11.47 -13.34
CA LYS A 43 17.82 -10.41 -12.62
C LYS A 43 17.85 -9.14 -13.49
N LEU A 44 17.20 -8.08 -13.02
CA LEU A 44 17.40 -6.76 -13.60
C LEU A 44 18.71 -6.16 -13.06
N GLU A 45 19.41 -5.39 -13.90
CA GLU A 45 20.72 -4.81 -13.55
C GLU A 45 20.67 -3.97 -12.25
N ALA A 46 19.59 -3.22 -12.07
CA ALA A 46 19.39 -2.37 -10.89
C ALA A 46 18.97 -3.15 -9.63
N LEU A 47 18.75 -4.48 -9.70
CA LEU A 47 18.34 -5.32 -8.58
C LEU A 47 19.49 -6.21 -8.12
N GLN A 48 19.49 -6.58 -6.84
CA GLN A 48 20.51 -7.46 -6.26
C GLN A 48 20.39 -8.92 -6.74
N GLY A 49 19.19 -9.35 -7.14
CA GLY A 49 18.89 -10.70 -7.58
C GLY A 49 17.60 -10.75 -8.41
N ALA A 50 17.21 -11.94 -8.80
CA ALA A 50 15.89 -12.19 -9.35
C ALA A 50 14.84 -12.16 -8.22
N ASP A 51 13.66 -11.63 -8.47
CA ASP A 51 12.59 -11.52 -7.47
C ASP A 51 12.20 -12.88 -6.86
N GLN A 52 12.16 -13.94 -7.67
CA GLN A 52 11.81 -15.29 -7.21
C GLN A 52 12.80 -15.85 -6.17
N ALA A 53 14.02 -15.35 -6.09
CA ALA A 53 14.99 -15.80 -5.09
C ALA A 53 14.55 -15.53 -3.65
N ASP A 54 13.71 -14.51 -3.46
CA ASP A 54 13.22 -14.11 -2.14
C ASP A 54 11.88 -14.77 -1.76
N ASP A 55 11.20 -15.46 -2.69
CA ASP A 55 9.84 -15.96 -2.49
C ASP A 55 9.73 -16.92 -1.30
N ALA A 56 10.73 -17.79 -1.11
CA ALA A 56 10.73 -18.75 0.00
C ALA A 56 10.77 -18.06 1.38
N ALA A 57 11.50 -16.95 1.49
CA ALA A 57 11.60 -16.18 2.73
C ALA A 57 10.39 -15.26 2.94
N ARG A 58 9.86 -14.66 1.87
CA ARG A 58 8.80 -13.66 1.93
C ARG A 58 7.40 -14.24 1.90
N LYS A 59 7.22 -15.51 1.54
CA LYS A 59 5.93 -16.24 1.46
C LYS A 59 4.81 -15.42 0.79
N PRO A 60 5.04 -14.92 -0.43
CA PRO A 60 4.17 -13.91 -1.03
C PRO A 60 2.71 -14.36 -1.20
N ALA A 61 2.45 -15.63 -1.51
CA ALA A 61 1.08 -16.12 -1.69
C ALA A 61 0.24 -15.98 -0.42
N GLU A 62 0.83 -16.29 0.74
CA GLU A 62 0.16 -16.17 2.05
C GLU A 62 -0.08 -14.70 2.41
N VAL A 63 0.93 -13.86 2.23
CA VAL A 63 0.86 -12.42 2.54
C VAL A 63 -0.14 -11.70 1.63
N LEU A 64 -0.13 -11.99 0.33
CA LEU A 64 -1.05 -11.39 -0.63
C LEU A 64 -2.50 -11.83 -0.41
N ALA A 65 -2.72 -13.09 -0.03
CA ALA A 65 -4.05 -13.58 0.35
C ALA A 65 -4.61 -12.82 1.57
N PHE A 66 -3.76 -12.52 2.56
CA PHE A 66 -4.14 -11.71 3.71
C PHE A 66 -4.50 -10.26 3.33
N MET A 67 -3.84 -9.70 2.34
CA MET A 67 -4.09 -8.33 1.88
C MET A 67 -5.43 -8.13 1.16
N ASN A 68 -6.12 -9.18 0.74
CA ASN A 68 -7.40 -9.11 0.03
C ASN A 68 -7.39 -8.15 -1.17
N ILE A 69 -6.34 -8.18 -1.99
CA ILE A 69 -6.19 -7.29 -3.16
C ILE A 69 -7.28 -7.57 -4.18
N ARG A 70 -7.82 -6.51 -4.78
CA ARG A 70 -8.83 -6.59 -5.84
C ARG A 70 -8.32 -5.95 -7.14
N PRO A 71 -8.64 -6.51 -8.29
CA PRO A 71 -8.45 -5.81 -9.55
C PRO A 71 -9.16 -4.44 -9.52
N GLY A 72 -8.43 -3.40 -9.91
CA GLY A 72 -8.93 -2.03 -9.87
C GLY A 72 -8.68 -1.26 -8.57
N ASP A 73 -8.13 -1.89 -7.52
CA ASP A 73 -7.76 -1.20 -6.28
C ASP A 73 -6.78 -0.06 -6.55
N THR A 74 -6.91 1.01 -5.79
CA THR A 74 -5.89 2.06 -5.65
C THR A 74 -5.12 1.80 -4.36
N ILE A 75 -3.83 1.50 -4.50
CA ILE A 75 -2.96 1.10 -3.39
C ILE A 75 -1.88 2.15 -3.16
N LEU A 76 -1.61 2.46 -1.89
CA LEU A 76 -0.38 3.11 -1.45
C LEU A 76 0.50 2.06 -0.75
N GLU A 77 1.61 1.72 -1.38
CA GLU A 77 2.67 0.91 -0.78
C GLU A 77 3.69 1.84 -0.14
N LEU A 78 3.90 1.68 1.16
CA LEU A 78 4.91 2.42 1.92
C LEU A 78 6.21 1.62 1.94
N GLU A 79 7.31 2.34 1.73
CA GLU A 79 8.65 1.76 1.73
C GLU A 79 8.78 0.57 0.77
N GLY A 80 8.36 0.75 -0.46
CA GLY A 80 8.43 -0.32 -1.46
C GLY A 80 9.84 -0.84 -1.78
N GLY A 81 10.87 -0.26 -1.18
CA GLY A 81 12.26 -0.70 -1.24
C GLY A 81 12.79 -0.74 -2.68
N ARG A 82 13.09 -1.92 -3.19
CA ARG A 82 13.49 -2.13 -4.59
C ARG A 82 12.31 -2.54 -5.48
N GLY A 83 11.07 -2.35 -5.00
CA GLY A 83 9.86 -2.60 -5.77
C GLY A 83 9.48 -4.08 -5.89
N TRP A 84 9.89 -4.92 -4.97
CA TRP A 84 9.56 -6.36 -5.01
C TRP A 84 8.06 -6.61 -4.87
N TYR A 85 7.42 -6.05 -3.83
CA TYR A 85 5.96 -6.08 -3.71
C TYR A 85 5.28 -5.18 -4.73
N SER A 86 5.87 -3.99 -5.05
CA SER A 86 5.33 -3.08 -6.07
C SER A 86 5.07 -3.80 -7.41
N ARG A 87 6.02 -4.65 -7.84
CA ARG A 87 5.88 -5.46 -9.06
C ARG A 87 4.66 -6.39 -9.00
N ILE A 88 4.47 -7.07 -7.88
CA ILE A 88 3.35 -8.01 -7.68
C ILE A 88 2.03 -7.27 -7.56
N LEU A 89 1.99 -6.20 -6.75
CA LEU A 89 0.79 -5.38 -6.55
C LEU A 89 0.33 -4.71 -7.84
N SER A 90 1.25 -4.16 -8.62
CA SER A 90 0.97 -3.55 -9.93
C SER A 90 0.27 -4.53 -10.88
N GLU A 91 0.73 -5.79 -10.93
CA GLU A 91 0.10 -6.84 -11.74
C GLU A 91 -1.25 -7.25 -11.17
N ALA A 92 -1.33 -7.43 -9.85
CA ALA A 92 -2.54 -7.90 -9.16
C ALA A 92 -3.73 -6.94 -9.31
N ILE A 93 -3.49 -5.63 -9.20
CA ILE A 93 -4.56 -4.63 -9.39
C ILE A 93 -4.90 -4.41 -10.87
N GLY A 94 -4.05 -4.84 -11.77
CA GLY A 94 -4.27 -4.75 -13.22
C GLY A 94 -4.31 -3.33 -13.79
N PRO A 95 -4.66 -3.17 -15.07
CA PRO A 95 -4.56 -1.90 -15.78
C PRO A 95 -5.58 -0.84 -15.34
N SER A 96 -6.67 -1.23 -14.65
CA SER A 96 -7.66 -0.31 -14.10
C SER A 96 -7.32 0.16 -12.67
N GLY A 97 -6.38 -0.51 -12.01
CA GLY A 97 -5.90 -0.14 -10.69
C GLY A 97 -4.79 0.92 -10.75
N LYS A 98 -4.46 1.48 -9.59
CA LYS A 98 -3.38 2.46 -9.45
C LYS A 98 -2.52 2.12 -8.24
N LEU A 99 -1.21 2.10 -8.43
CA LEU A 99 -0.23 1.93 -7.37
C LEU A 99 0.50 3.26 -7.13
N TYR A 100 0.51 3.71 -5.90
CA TYR A 100 1.48 4.69 -5.41
C TYR A 100 2.56 3.92 -4.66
N ALA A 101 3.78 3.93 -5.17
CA ALA A 101 4.91 3.26 -4.54
C ALA A 101 5.80 4.33 -3.88
N GLN A 102 5.73 4.39 -2.56
CA GLN A 102 6.44 5.39 -1.78
C GLN A 102 7.75 4.82 -1.22
N TYR A 103 8.76 5.68 -1.17
CA TYR A 103 9.97 5.48 -0.37
C TYR A 103 10.59 6.83 0.02
N PRO A 104 11.30 6.90 1.17
CA PRO A 104 11.99 8.11 1.59
C PRO A 104 13.10 8.53 0.59
N PRO A 105 13.30 9.82 0.35
CA PRO A 105 14.37 10.31 -0.54
C PRO A 105 15.76 9.83 -0.16
N GLU A 106 15.99 9.56 1.11
CA GLU A 106 17.24 9.03 1.67
C GLU A 106 17.55 7.60 1.23
N PHE A 107 16.54 6.87 0.76
CA PHE A 107 16.68 5.51 0.23
C PHE A 107 16.95 5.54 -1.27
N ALA A 108 18.03 6.24 -1.66
CA ALA A 108 18.39 6.49 -3.06
C ALA A 108 18.57 5.22 -3.92
N TYR A 109 18.76 4.04 -3.29
CA TYR A 109 18.76 2.75 -3.98
C TYR A 109 17.42 2.44 -4.67
N GLY A 110 16.34 3.04 -4.23
CA GLY A 110 15.02 2.93 -4.85
C GLY A 110 15.01 3.52 -6.27
N ASP A 111 15.70 4.63 -6.50
CA ASP A 111 15.69 5.33 -7.80
C ASP A 111 16.06 4.43 -8.97
N GLY A 112 17.22 3.77 -8.86
CA GLY A 112 17.69 2.84 -9.89
C GLY A 112 16.79 1.61 -10.03
N ALA A 113 16.30 1.09 -8.89
CA ALA A 113 15.44 -0.09 -8.90
C ALA A 113 14.10 0.18 -9.58
N TYR A 114 13.41 1.26 -9.23
CA TYR A 114 12.13 1.62 -9.85
C TYR A 114 12.30 1.99 -11.32
N LYS A 115 13.35 2.75 -11.67
CA LYS A 115 13.65 3.02 -13.07
C LYS A 115 13.89 1.75 -13.87
N GLY A 116 14.68 0.81 -13.36
CA GLY A 116 14.95 -0.46 -14.02
C GLY A 116 13.68 -1.29 -14.24
N ARG A 117 12.76 -1.30 -13.26
CA ARG A 117 11.46 -1.97 -13.41
C ARG A 117 10.56 -1.30 -14.45
N GLN A 118 10.52 0.03 -14.51
CA GLN A 118 9.76 0.77 -15.50
C GLN A 118 10.33 0.55 -16.92
N ASP A 119 11.64 0.60 -17.07
CA ASP A 119 12.33 0.33 -18.34
C ASP A 119 12.08 -1.12 -18.83
N ALA A 120 11.92 -2.07 -17.91
CA ALA A 120 11.53 -3.45 -18.20
C ALA A 120 10.02 -3.63 -18.49
N GLY A 121 9.24 -2.56 -18.54
CA GLY A 121 7.79 -2.59 -18.78
C GLY A 121 6.94 -3.07 -17.60
N GLN A 122 7.55 -3.17 -16.43
CA GLN A 122 6.84 -3.38 -15.17
C GLN A 122 6.29 -2.05 -14.63
N LEU A 123 5.41 -2.10 -13.61
CA LEU A 123 4.90 -0.91 -12.91
C LEU A 123 4.19 0.10 -13.84
N LYS A 124 3.47 -0.36 -14.87
CA LYS A 124 2.79 0.49 -15.86
C LYS A 124 1.70 1.39 -15.26
N ASN A 125 1.09 0.96 -14.15
CA ASN A 125 0.04 1.67 -13.40
C ASN A 125 0.56 2.30 -12.11
N ALA A 126 1.89 2.39 -11.93
CA ALA A 126 2.51 2.91 -10.72
C ALA A 126 2.97 4.36 -10.87
N THR A 127 2.74 5.13 -9.82
CA THR A 127 3.32 6.46 -9.59
C THR A 127 4.31 6.34 -8.43
N ILE A 128 5.55 6.77 -8.66
CA ILE A 128 6.58 6.77 -7.62
C ILE A 128 6.43 8.03 -6.77
N VAL A 129 6.36 7.86 -5.45
CA VAL A 129 6.21 8.93 -4.46
C VAL A 129 7.46 8.97 -3.60
N LYS A 130 8.27 10.01 -3.76
CA LYS A 130 9.45 10.25 -2.91
C LYS A 130 9.07 11.23 -1.81
N SER A 131 8.81 10.72 -0.63
CA SER A 131 8.44 11.53 0.53
C SER A 131 8.80 10.81 1.82
N HIS A 132 8.89 11.52 2.93
CA HIS A 132 8.93 10.90 4.25
C HIS A 132 7.59 10.22 4.57
N PHE A 133 7.58 9.37 5.58
CA PHE A 133 6.39 8.60 5.98
C PHE A 133 5.25 9.48 6.53
N ASP A 134 5.52 10.72 6.84
CA ASP A 134 4.54 11.69 7.34
C ASP A 134 4.11 12.74 6.29
N ASP A 135 4.39 12.51 5.00
CA ASP A 135 4.01 13.43 3.91
C ASP A 135 3.48 12.67 2.69
N TYR A 136 2.18 12.63 2.55
CA TYR A 136 1.49 12.14 1.35
C TYR A 136 0.67 13.25 0.69
N SER A 137 1.13 14.49 0.76
CA SER A 137 0.44 15.68 0.19
C SER A 137 0.16 15.57 -1.31
N ALA A 138 0.96 14.78 -2.04
CA ALA A 138 0.74 14.49 -3.45
C ALA A 138 -0.44 13.50 -3.71
N ILE A 139 -0.99 12.90 -2.66
CA ILE A 139 -2.09 11.92 -2.75
C ILE A 139 -3.37 12.57 -2.23
N PRO A 140 -4.46 12.59 -3.02
CA PRO A 140 -5.72 13.18 -2.59
C PRO A 140 -6.33 12.46 -1.38
N ASP A 141 -7.08 13.22 -0.55
CA ASP A 141 -7.83 12.69 0.58
C ASP A 141 -8.83 11.62 0.10
N GLY A 142 -8.98 10.56 0.88
CA GLY A 142 -10.00 9.54 0.64
C GLY A 142 -9.91 8.88 -0.74
N SER A 143 -8.72 8.73 -1.31
CA SER A 143 -8.51 8.19 -2.66
C SER A 143 -7.95 6.77 -2.69
N ILE A 144 -7.44 6.26 -1.59
CA ILE A 144 -6.73 4.98 -1.47
C ILE A 144 -7.66 3.91 -0.91
N ASP A 145 -7.74 2.76 -1.55
CA ASP A 145 -8.47 1.58 -1.05
C ASP A 145 -7.68 0.86 0.04
N LYS A 146 -6.37 0.71 -0.16
CA LYS A 146 -5.48 0.02 0.77
C LYS A 146 -4.14 0.75 0.92
N VAL A 147 -3.71 0.96 2.15
CA VAL A 147 -2.32 1.31 2.46
C VAL A 147 -1.62 0.06 2.96
N ILE A 148 -0.49 -0.27 2.36
CA ILE A 148 0.28 -1.49 2.64
C ILE A 148 1.68 -1.09 3.10
N TRP A 149 2.10 -1.58 4.26
CA TRP A 149 3.42 -1.35 4.82
C TRP A 149 4.04 -2.66 5.30
N ILE A 150 4.92 -3.22 4.50
CA ILE A 150 5.51 -4.53 4.74
C ILE A 150 6.99 -4.38 5.06
N LEU A 151 7.40 -4.89 6.22
CA LEU A 151 8.77 -4.83 6.77
C LEU A 151 9.28 -3.40 6.96
N GLY A 152 8.37 -2.47 7.26
CA GLY A 152 8.70 -1.06 7.33
C GLY A 152 8.16 -0.27 8.52
N PRO A 153 7.12 -0.68 9.27
CA PRO A 153 6.62 0.11 10.41
C PRO A 153 7.67 0.52 11.44
N HIS A 154 8.76 -0.23 11.60
CA HIS A 154 9.87 0.13 12.47
C HIS A 154 10.67 1.35 11.99
N GLU A 155 10.64 1.68 10.69
CA GLU A 155 11.45 2.73 10.08
C GLU A 155 11.09 4.14 10.58
N ILE A 156 9.87 4.39 11.06
CA ILE A 156 9.55 5.68 11.71
C ILE A 156 10.27 5.88 13.04
N TYR A 157 10.80 4.83 13.64
CA TYR A 157 11.60 4.87 14.87
C TYR A 157 13.10 4.72 14.61
N PHE A 158 13.47 4.36 13.38
CA PHE A 158 14.85 4.27 12.92
C PHE A 158 15.38 5.64 12.50
N THR A 159 16.64 5.90 12.81
CA THR A 159 17.30 7.15 12.43
C THR A 159 18.53 6.80 11.59
N PRO A 160 18.41 6.81 10.26
CA PRO A 160 19.54 6.53 9.40
C PRO A 160 20.57 7.65 9.46
N ALA A 161 21.84 7.33 9.23
CA ALA A 161 22.97 8.28 9.34
C ALA A 161 22.81 9.49 8.38
N ASN A 162 22.15 9.29 7.22
CA ASN A 162 21.89 10.33 6.24
C ASN A 162 20.56 11.07 6.46
N ALA A 163 19.80 10.70 7.49
CA ALA A 163 18.56 11.38 7.91
C ALA A 163 18.51 11.54 9.44
N PRO A 164 19.35 12.40 10.04
CA PRO A 164 19.44 12.52 11.50
C PRO A 164 18.15 13.05 12.17
N ALA A 165 17.22 13.61 11.39
CA ALA A 165 15.89 14.02 11.85
C ALA A 165 14.87 12.86 11.86
N GLY A 166 15.24 11.68 11.35
CA GLY A 166 14.35 10.54 11.13
C GLY A 166 13.63 10.62 9.80
N LEU A 167 12.74 9.65 9.54
CA LEU A 167 12.04 9.48 8.27
C LEU A 167 10.55 9.84 8.34
N GLY A 168 10.09 10.34 9.48
CA GLY A 168 8.72 10.79 9.72
C GLY A 168 8.39 10.85 11.21
N GLU A 169 7.33 11.59 11.54
CA GLU A 169 6.78 11.70 12.90
C GLU A 169 5.61 10.72 13.05
N GLU A 170 5.60 9.93 14.11
CA GLU A 170 4.64 8.84 14.35
C GLU A 170 3.18 9.30 14.18
N THR A 171 2.76 10.30 14.95
CA THR A 171 1.35 10.74 14.94
C THR A 171 0.93 11.26 13.57
N LYS A 172 1.82 12.02 12.93
CA LYS A 172 1.56 12.59 11.61
C LYS A 172 1.52 11.49 10.54
N THR A 173 2.42 10.50 10.60
CA THR A 173 2.43 9.35 9.69
C THR A 173 1.08 8.62 9.69
N TYR A 174 0.59 8.22 10.87
CA TYR A 174 -0.67 7.49 10.95
C TYR A 174 -1.88 8.38 10.61
N SER A 175 -1.81 9.68 10.88
CA SER A 175 -2.84 10.65 10.47
C SER A 175 -2.89 10.80 8.95
N GLU A 176 -1.75 10.88 8.28
CA GLU A 176 -1.66 10.95 6.82
C GLU A 176 -2.15 9.64 6.16
N ILE A 177 -1.77 8.47 6.71
CA ILE A 177 -2.33 7.18 6.27
C ILE A 177 -3.85 7.21 6.35
N LYS A 178 -4.40 7.71 7.47
CA LYS A 178 -5.86 7.82 7.65
C LYS A 178 -6.50 8.78 6.68
N ARG A 179 -5.87 9.93 6.41
CA ARG A 179 -6.37 10.98 5.50
C ARG A 179 -6.52 10.46 4.08
N VAL A 180 -5.54 9.73 3.56
CA VAL A 180 -5.56 9.26 2.17
C VAL A 180 -6.50 8.09 1.94
N LEU A 181 -6.83 7.30 2.99
CA LEU A 181 -7.73 6.16 2.89
C LEU A 181 -9.18 6.59 2.65
N LYS A 182 -9.84 5.91 1.75
CA LYS A 182 -11.31 5.98 1.58
C LYS A 182 -12.04 5.59 2.86
N PRO A 183 -13.28 6.04 3.07
CA PRO A 183 -14.15 5.44 4.08
C PRO A 183 -14.25 3.92 3.86
N GLY A 184 -13.91 3.13 4.88
CA GLY A 184 -13.86 1.66 4.77
C GLY A 184 -12.58 1.10 4.12
N GLY A 185 -11.63 1.95 3.74
CA GLY A 185 -10.31 1.52 3.28
C GLY A 185 -9.48 0.88 4.41
N GLU A 186 -8.51 0.07 4.04
CA GLU A 186 -7.74 -0.77 4.96
C GLU A 186 -6.28 -0.32 5.05
N PHE A 187 -5.75 -0.27 6.27
CA PHE A 187 -4.31 -0.17 6.52
C PHE A 187 -3.77 -1.53 6.95
N ILE A 188 -2.84 -2.07 6.19
CA ILE A 188 -2.23 -3.38 6.40
C ILE A 188 -0.76 -3.18 6.71
N ALA A 189 -0.35 -3.57 7.92
CA ALA A 189 1.02 -3.48 8.38
C ALA A 189 1.55 -4.85 8.79
N MET A 190 2.77 -5.16 8.37
CA MET A 190 3.49 -6.36 8.75
C MET A 190 4.94 -6.02 8.98
N ASP A 191 5.52 -6.50 10.08
CA ASP A 191 6.92 -6.25 10.40
C ASP A 191 7.53 -7.40 11.20
N HIS A 192 8.85 -7.36 11.38
CA HIS A 192 9.55 -8.21 12.31
C HIS A 192 9.23 -7.79 13.74
N ALA A 193 8.68 -8.72 14.52
CA ALA A 193 8.31 -8.45 15.89
C ALA A 193 9.55 -8.30 16.79
N ALA A 194 9.60 -7.21 17.55
CA ALA A 194 10.47 -7.05 18.69
C ALA A 194 9.90 -7.76 19.93
N PRO A 195 10.71 -8.05 20.97
CA PRO A 195 10.21 -8.47 22.26
C PRO A 195 9.20 -7.46 22.83
N ALA A 196 8.17 -7.99 23.51
CA ALA A 196 7.12 -7.16 24.10
C ALA A 196 7.71 -6.17 25.11
N GLY A 197 7.37 -4.89 24.95
CA GLY A 197 7.81 -3.80 25.83
C GLY A 197 9.24 -3.32 25.59
N GLU A 198 9.94 -3.82 24.57
CA GLU A 198 11.24 -3.27 24.19
C GLU A 198 11.07 -1.82 23.69
N ASP A 199 12.05 -0.95 24.03
CA ASP A 199 12.02 0.44 23.55
C ASP A 199 12.07 0.50 22.02
N LYS A 200 11.07 1.14 21.44
CA LYS A 200 10.85 1.13 19.99
C LYS A 200 12.00 1.73 19.18
N LYS A 201 12.71 2.74 19.71
CA LYS A 201 13.84 3.36 19.03
C LYS A 201 15.07 2.46 19.11
N THR A 202 15.33 1.86 20.27
CA THR A 202 16.43 0.92 20.46
C THR A 202 16.23 -0.29 19.55
N SER A 203 15.05 -0.89 19.55
CA SER A 203 14.74 -2.06 18.74
C SER A 203 14.84 -1.78 17.23
N ALA A 204 14.28 -0.66 16.78
CA ALA A 204 14.38 -0.25 15.38
C ALA A 204 15.83 0.00 14.96
N GLN A 205 16.61 0.71 15.81
CA GLN A 205 17.98 1.09 15.49
C GLN A 205 18.94 -0.10 15.47
N THR A 206 18.74 -1.12 16.31
CA THR A 206 19.69 -2.24 16.46
C THR A 206 19.28 -3.48 15.67
N ASN A 207 17.99 -3.75 15.54
CA ASN A 207 17.46 -5.01 15.03
C ASN A 207 16.47 -4.87 13.88
N HIS A 208 16.12 -3.64 13.46
CA HIS A 208 15.06 -3.37 12.47
C HIS A 208 13.77 -4.12 12.83
N ARG A 209 13.26 -3.87 14.03
CA ARG A 209 12.07 -4.51 14.60
C ARG A 209 11.22 -3.51 15.35
N VAL A 210 9.95 -3.82 15.52
CA VAL A 210 9.04 -3.06 16.37
C VAL A 210 8.12 -4.01 17.14
N ASP A 211 7.81 -3.69 18.41
CA ASP A 211 6.77 -4.40 19.16
C ASP A 211 5.42 -4.18 18.46
N PRO A 212 4.67 -5.23 18.07
CA PRO A 212 3.35 -5.10 17.46
C PRO A 212 2.38 -4.23 18.26
N ALA A 213 2.50 -4.22 19.59
CA ALA A 213 1.67 -3.38 20.45
C ALA A 213 1.88 -1.88 20.20
N VAL A 214 3.08 -1.46 19.83
CA VAL A 214 3.41 -0.07 19.48
C VAL A 214 2.67 0.34 18.21
N VAL A 215 2.77 -0.47 17.15
CA VAL A 215 2.09 -0.23 15.86
C VAL A 215 0.57 -0.16 16.07
N LEU A 216 0.03 -1.12 16.82
CA LEU A 216 -1.40 -1.18 17.11
C LEU A 216 -1.88 0.04 17.92
N ALA A 217 -1.10 0.49 18.91
CA ALA A 217 -1.42 1.67 19.71
C ALA A 217 -1.43 2.96 18.86
N ALA A 218 -0.41 3.15 18.01
CA ALA A 218 -0.32 4.30 17.11
C ALA A 218 -1.49 4.32 16.09
N ALA A 219 -1.81 3.18 15.49
CA ALA A 219 -2.95 3.07 14.59
C ALA A 219 -4.28 3.38 15.30
N LYS A 220 -4.50 2.84 16.50
CA LYS A 220 -5.70 3.15 17.31
C LYS A 220 -5.79 4.62 17.66
N ALA A 221 -4.68 5.28 18.02
CA ALA A 221 -4.64 6.71 18.32
C ALA A 221 -5.06 7.56 17.11
N ALA A 222 -4.75 7.12 15.90
CA ALA A 222 -5.20 7.75 14.65
C ALA A 222 -6.64 7.38 14.24
N GLY A 223 -7.37 6.61 15.06
CA GLY A 223 -8.77 6.24 14.84
C GLY A 223 -8.98 5.04 13.92
N PHE A 224 -8.00 4.14 13.82
CA PHE A 224 -8.20 2.84 13.17
C PHE A 224 -8.85 1.84 14.14
N THR A 225 -9.69 0.97 13.58
CA THR A 225 -10.23 -0.19 14.30
C THR A 225 -9.44 -1.42 13.87
N TYR A 226 -8.91 -2.17 14.82
CA TYR A 226 -8.21 -3.42 14.55
C TYR A 226 -9.20 -4.50 14.09
N VAL A 227 -8.83 -5.21 13.03
CA VAL A 227 -9.55 -6.38 12.51
C VAL A 227 -8.53 -7.51 12.42
N GLU A 228 -8.89 -8.69 12.93
CA GLU A 228 -8.07 -9.90 12.86
C GLU A 228 -8.19 -10.58 11.49
#